data_ef130593745a5e00ba83da3967ce1c4d
#
_entry.id   ef130593745a5e00ba83da3967ce1c4d
#
_cell.length_a   1.000
_cell.length_b   1.000
_cell.length_c   1.000
_cell.angle_alpha   90.00
_cell.angle_beta   90.00
_cell.angle_gamma   90.00
#
_symmetry.space_group_name_H-M   'P 1'
#
loop_
_entity.id
_entity.type
_entity.pdbx_description
1 polymer ?
#
loop_
_entity_poly.entity_id
_entity_poly.type
_entity_poly.pdbx_seq_one_letter_code
_entity_poly.pdbx_strand_id
1 'polypeptide(L)'
;LALLGLGLSLVNFALRGHILATVKDKKSQATLFALVTMTANLGSAIGPLASNYIYKAFGQTLFVIVIVGLYVFSALLTPIVLTHHVFIRNEKSSKENTSSIVKTITDSLKSPGTVLAILAVFVGSIMNGQLFAGMALEFHSLSDSPVIRGLFYSIDAISVIALQMPVSKIISRNMTKEHNATSFIVKSLGIYGISFALFACGVSSYWWICIISLVVFSIAECIYAPLINIALVETQPDKPLVDILNYRLIIAAIGESAGSFLGGWIVPALRPAGMTAWYWCALALVGIIPAVVSNQIGKRGKRIIRR
;
A
#
# COMPACT_ATOMS: atom_id res chain seq x y z
N LEU A 1 10.50 -19.32 -4.56
CA LEU A 1 10.10 -17.91 -4.35
C LEU A 1 9.26 -17.37 -5.52
N ALA A 2 9.68 -17.56 -6.81
CA ALA A 2 8.93 -17.05 -7.96
C ALA A 2 7.48 -17.60 -8.05
N LEU A 3 7.29 -18.90 -7.86
CA LEU A 3 5.97 -19.54 -7.85
C LEU A 3 5.09 -19.02 -6.69
N LEU A 4 5.68 -18.79 -5.52
CA LEU A 4 4.98 -18.21 -4.38
C LEU A 4 4.50 -16.78 -4.70
N GLY A 5 5.40 -15.96 -5.25
CA GLY A 5 5.07 -14.59 -5.66
C GLY A 5 3.98 -14.55 -6.73
N LEU A 6 4.02 -15.45 -7.71
CA LEU A 6 2.97 -15.59 -8.72
C LEU A 6 1.63 -15.96 -8.09
N GLY A 7 1.59 -16.96 -7.20
CA GLY A 7 0.38 -17.38 -6.51
C GLY A 7 -0.24 -16.25 -5.68
N LEU A 8 0.56 -15.53 -4.87
CA LEU A 8 0.11 -14.39 -4.09
C LEU A 8 -0.43 -13.25 -4.97
N SER A 9 0.22 -12.99 -6.10
CA SER A 9 -0.23 -11.96 -7.05
C SER A 9 -1.58 -12.32 -7.66
N LEU A 10 -1.79 -13.58 -8.06
CA LEU A 10 -3.06 -14.07 -8.61
C LEU A 10 -4.20 -13.98 -7.59
N VAL A 11 -3.97 -14.39 -6.34
CA VAL A 11 -4.98 -14.31 -5.28
C VAL A 11 -5.35 -12.86 -4.99
N ASN A 12 -4.36 -11.97 -4.86
CA ASN A 12 -4.60 -10.55 -4.64
C ASN A 12 -5.36 -9.90 -5.80
N PHE A 13 -5.02 -10.26 -7.03
CA PHE A 13 -5.70 -9.78 -8.23
C PHE A 13 -7.16 -10.24 -8.25
N ALA A 14 -7.42 -11.54 -8.04
CA ALA A 14 -8.76 -12.11 -8.04
C ALA A 14 -9.65 -11.49 -6.96
N LEU A 15 -9.16 -11.34 -5.72
CA LEU A 15 -9.89 -10.75 -4.61
C LEU A 15 -10.27 -9.29 -4.90
N ARG A 16 -9.32 -8.49 -5.37
CA ARG A 16 -9.54 -7.07 -5.69
C ARG A 16 -10.49 -6.89 -6.88
N GLY A 17 -10.31 -7.71 -7.92
CA GLY A 17 -11.21 -7.75 -9.07
C GLY A 17 -12.63 -8.12 -8.68
N HIS A 18 -12.80 -9.09 -7.79
CA HIS A 18 -14.10 -9.51 -7.27
C HIS A 18 -14.81 -8.35 -6.53
N ILE A 19 -14.12 -7.66 -5.62
CA ILE A 19 -14.68 -6.52 -4.89
C ILE A 19 -15.14 -5.43 -5.85
N LEU A 20 -14.32 -5.06 -6.83
CA LEU A 20 -14.64 -4.00 -7.79
C LEU A 20 -15.75 -4.39 -8.77
N ALA A 21 -15.86 -5.67 -9.13
CA ALA A 21 -16.90 -6.16 -10.01
C ALA A 21 -18.27 -6.31 -9.33
N THR A 22 -18.30 -6.69 -8.05
CA THR A 22 -19.54 -6.98 -7.33
C THR A 22 -20.11 -5.79 -6.58
N VAL A 23 -19.28 -4.93 -6.04
CA VAL A 23 -19.69 -3.78 -5.23
C VAL A 23 -19.62 -2.51 -6.07
N LYS A 24 -20.78 -1.89 -6.35
CA LYS A 24 -20.85 -0.67 -7.17
C LYS A 24 -20.62 0.62 -6.37
N ASP A 25 -20.96 0.61 -5.09
CA ASP A 25 -20.79 1.78 -4.22
C ASP A 25 -19.35 1.96 -3.78
N LYS A 26 -18.75 3.11 -4.12
CA LYS A 26 -17.36 3.46 -3.82
C LYS A 26 -17.02 3.48 -2.33
N LYS A 27 -17.98 3.87 -1.48
CA LYS A 27 -17.78 3.87 -0.03
C LYS A 27 -17.68 2.44 0.51
N SER A 28 -18.53 1.56 0.01
CA SER A 28 -18.49 0.13 0.35
C SER A 28 -17.21 -0.53 -0.19
N GLN A 29 -16.78 -0.18 -1.40
CA GLN A 29 -15.48 -0.63 -1.95
C GLN A 29 -14.33 -0.22 -1.02
N ALA A 30 -14.27 1.05 -0.62
CA ALA A 30 -13.23 1.55 0.27
C ALA A 30 -13.23 0.81 1.62
N THR A 31 -14.41 0.51 2.18
CA THR A 31 -14.53 -0.25 3.43
C THR A 31 -14.05 -1.70 3.26
N LEU A 32 -14.41 -2.37 2.17
CA LEU A 32 -13.95 -3.74 1.91
C LEU A 32 -12.44 -3.81 1.68
N PHE A 33 -11.86 -2.86 0.94
CA PHE A 33 -10.41 -2.77 0.79
C PHE A 33 -9.71 -2.48 2.13
N ALA A 34 -10.33 -1.66 2.99
CA ALA A 34 -9.84 -1.44 4.34
C ALA A 34 -9.82 -2.73 5.18
N LEU A 35 -10.88 -3.54 5.10
CA LEU A 35 -10.93 -4.85 5.76
C LEU A 35 -9.86 -5.81 5.22
N VAL A 36 -9.65 -5.85 3.90
CA VAL A 36 -8.57 -6.65 3.29
C VAL A 36 -7.21 -6.22 3.82
N THR A 37 -6.95 -4.91 3.89
CA THR A 37 -5.69 -4.39 4.45
C THR A 37 -5.55 -4.75 5.92
N MET A 38 -6.61 -4.59 6.71
CA MET A 38 -6.60 -4.96 8.14
C MET A 38 -6.30 -6.45 8.35
N THR A 39 -6.90 -7.33 7.54
CA THR A 39 -6.65 -8.77 7.59
C THR A 39 -5.21 -9.11 7.23
N ALA A 40 -4.65 -8.47 6.20
CA ALA A 40 -3.24 -8.65 5.82
C ALA A 40 -2.30 -8.21 6.94
N ASN A 41 -2.58 -7.07 7.58
CA ASN A 41 -1.77 -6.59 8.70
C ASN A 41 -1.91 -7.47 9.96
N LEU A 42 -3.10 -8.07 10.21
CA LEU A 42 -3.25 -9.06 11.26
C LEU A 42 -2.34 -10.29 11.02
N GLY A 43 -2.28 -10.75 9.77
CA GLY A 43 -1.34 -11.79 9.36
C GLY A 43 0.12 -11.39 9.56
N SER A 44 0.48 -10.15 9.21
CA SER A 44 1.83 -9.60 9.40
C SER A 44 2.22 -9.43 10.87
N ALA A 45 1.26 -9.14 11.75
CA ALA A 45 1.50 -9.03 13.19
C ALA A 45 1.72 -10.40 13.86
N ILE A 46 0.93 -11.38 13.50
CA ILE A 46 0.95 -12.72 14.14
C ILE A 46 1.97 -13.64 13.47
N GLY A 47 2.13 -13.53 12.14
CA GLY A 47 2.93 -14.42 11.31
C GLY A 47 4.37 -14.60 11.79
N PRO A 48 5.15 -13.53 11.99
CA PRO A 48 6.54 -13.65 12.46
C PRO A 48 6.68 -14.30 13.83
N LEU A 49 5.77 -14.00 14.75
CA LEU A 49 5.76 -14.60 16.11
C LEU A 49 5.43 -16.08 16.06
N ALA A 50 4.36 -16.45 15.35
CA ALA A 50 3.94 -17.85 15.17
C ALA A 50 5.03 -18.65 14.42
N SER A 51 5.61 -18.08 13.37
CA SER A 51 6.67 -18.70 12.57
C SER A 51 7.91 -18.99 13.40
N ASN A 52 8.35 -18.03 14.21
CA ASN A 52 9.52 -18.19 15.09
C ASN A 52 9.26 -19.25 16.18
N TYR A 53 8.08 -19.27 16.76
CA TYR A 53 7.69 -20.27 17.75
C TYR A 53 7.68 -21.68 17.14
N ILE A 54 7.00 -21.88 16.00
CA ILE A 54 6.91 -23.18 15.33
C ILE A 54 8.30 -23.67 14.92
N TYR A 55 9.11 -22.78 14.32
CA TYR A 55 10.44 -23.14 13.89
C TYR A 55 11.35 -23.57 15.04
N LYS A 56 11.31 -22.84 16.18
CA LYS A 56 12.12 -23.18 17.36
C LYS A 56 11.65 -24.41 18.09
N ALA A 57 10.32 -24.61 18.22
CA ALA A 57 9.77 -25.71 18.99
C ALA A 57 9.78 -27.04 18.21
N PHE A 58 9.59 -27.00 16.88
CA PHE A 58 9.30 -28.18 16.08
C PHE A 58 10.24 -28.35 14.87
N GLY A 59 11.13 -27.39 14.63
CA GLY A 59 12.12 -27.43 13.56
C GLY A 59 11.58 -27.05 12.18
N GLN A 60 12.48 -27.03 11.20
CA GLN A 60 12.24 -26.56 9.84
C GLN A 60 11.16 -27.36 9.11
N THR A 61 11.16 -28.68 9.27
CA THR A 61 10.23 -29.55 8.53
C THR A 61 8.78 -29.27 8.88
N LEU A 62 8.43 -29.20 10.17
CA LEU A 62 7.06 -28.91 10.58
C LEU A 62 6.65 -27.48 10.20
N PHE A 63 7.58 -26.53 10.30
CA PHE A 63 7.35 -25.16 9.86
C PHE A 63 6.92 -25.10 8.38
N VAL A 64 7.64 -25.80 7.48
CA VAL A 64 7.28 -25.87 6.06
C VAL A 64 5.94 -26.56 5.84
N ILE A 65 5.68 -27.68 6.53
CA ILE A 65 4.39 -28.40 6.43
C ILE A 65 3.22 -27.50 6.84
N VAL A 66 3.34 -26.72 7.92
CA VAL A 66 2.30 -25.79 8.38
C VAL A 66 2.04 -24.72 7.33
N ILE A 67 3.10 -24.12 6.75
CA ILE A 67 2.93 -23.10 5.70
C ILE A 67 2.23 -23.69 4.48
N VAL A 68 2.69 -24.84 3.98
CA VAL A 68 2.07 -25.52 2.83
C VAL A 68 0.61 -25.88 3.14
N GLY A 69 0.34 -26.40 4.33
CA GLY A 69 -1.02 -26.70 4.78
C GLY A 69 -1.96 -25.50 4.79
N LEU A 70 -1.49 -24.34 5.27
CA LEU A 70 -2.26 -23.08 5.23
C LEU A 70 -2.55 -22.62 3.80
N TYR A 71 -1.59 -22.73 2.87
CA TYR A 71 -1.83 -22.38 1.46
C TYR A 71 -2.82 -23.35 0.80
N VAL A 72 -2.68 -24.66 1.03
CA VAL A 72 -3.62 -25.66 0.51
C VAL A 72 -5.03 -25.44 1.07
N PHE A 73 -5.13 -25.20 2.36
CA PHE A 73 -6.42 -24.88 3.01
C PHE A 73 -7.06 -23.63 2.40
N SER A 74 -6.29 -22.55 2.20
CA SER A 74 -6.77 -21.33 1.54
C SER A 74 -7.21 -21.60 0.11
N ALA A 75 -6.45 -22.41 -0.65
CA ALA A 75 -6.81 -22.78 -2.02
C ALA A 75 -8.12 -23.57 -2.10
N LEU A 76 -8.37 -24.46 -1.15
CA LEU A 76 -9.61 -25.25 -1.08
C LEU A 76 -10.82 -24.40 -0.63
N LEU A 77 -10.61 -23.43 0.27
CA LEU A 77 -11.68 -22.53 0.70
C LEU A 77 -12.09 -21.51 -0.36
N THR A 78 -11.14 -21.04 -1.17
CA THR A 78 -11.38 -19.99 -2.17
C THR A 78 -12.55 -20.31 -3.11
N PRO A 79 -12.65 -21.47 -3.79
CA PRO A 79 -13.78 -21.79 -4.63
C PRO A 79 -15.10 -21.90 -3.85
N ILE A 80 -15.08 -22.38 -2.62
CA ILE A 80 -16.29 -22.51 -1.79
C ILE A 80 -16.89 -21.13 -1.50
N VAL A 81 -16.04 -20.15 -1.22
CA VAL A 81 -16.47 -18.79 -0.87
C VAL A 81 -16.79 -17.94 -2.11
N LEU A 82 -16.05 -18.11 -3.22
CA LEU A 82 -16.19 -17.27 -4.41
C LEU A 82 -17.12 -17.82 -5.49
N THR A 83 -17.56 -19.10 -5.43
CA THR A 83 -18.21 -19.77 -6.55
C THR A 83 -19.66 -19.35 -6.80
N HIS A 84 -20.31 -18.55 -5.95
CA HIS A 84 -21.75 -18.36 -6.14
C HIS A 84 -22.19 -17.22 -7.08
N HIS A 85 -21.33 -16.27 -7.53
CA HIS A 85 -21.88 -15.11 -8.24
C HIS A 85 -21.06 -14.47 -9.37
N VAL A 86 -19.85 -14.86 -9.71
CA VAL A 86 -18.99 -14.05 -10.61
C VAL A 86 -18.68 -14.66 -11.97
N PHE A 87 -18.77 -15.98 -12.12
CA PHE A 87 -18.34 -16.63 -13.38
C PHE A 87 -19.36 -16.54 -14.55
N ILE A 88 -20.60 -16.08 -14.32
CA ILE A 88 -21.66 -16.20 -15.36
C ILE A 88 -21.90 -14.91 -16.15
N ARG A 89 -21.33 -13.76 -15.80
CA ARG A 89 -21.81 -12.50 -16.41
C ARG A 89 -20.94 -11.83 -17.48
N ASN A 90 -19.78 -12.29 -17.85
CA ASN A 90 -18.90 -11.54 -18.78
C ASN A 90 -18.29 -12.32 -19.96
N GLU A 91 -18.91 -13.36 -20.46
CA GLU A 91 -18.48 -13.93 -21.76
C GLU A 91 -18.72 -13.00 -22.97
N LYS A 92 -19.59 -12.00 -22.86
CA LYS A 92 -19.89 -11.08 -23.99
C LYS A 92 -18.92 -9.91 -24.14
N SER A 93 -18.07 -9.63 -23.15
CA SER A 93 -17.10 -8.53 -23.23
C SER A 93 -15.68 -8.98 -23.64
N SER A 94 -15.44 -10.27 -23.73
CA SER A 94 -14.09 -10.83 -23.95
C SER A 94 -13.65 -10.89 -25.42
N LYS A 95 -14.47 -10.48 -26.37
CA LYS A 95 -14.13 -10.51 -27.81
C LYS A 95 -13.63 -9.19 -28.39
N GLU A 96 -13.63 -8.11 -27.63
CA GLU A 96 -13.10 -6.84 -28.12
C GLU A 96 -11.72 -6.57 -27.53
N ASN A 97 -10.76 -6.74 -28.42
CA ASN A 97 -9.39 -6.18 -28.33
C ASN A 97 -8.65 -6.38 -27.00
N THR A 98 -7.81 -7.39 -26.97
CA THR A 98 -6.59 -7.37 -26.15
C THR A 98 -5.73 -6.18 -26.63
N SER A 99 -6.12 -4.99 -26.24
CA SER A 99 -5.29 -3.81 -26.45
C SER A 99 -3.99 -4.10 -25.72
N SER A 100 -2.87 -4.06 -26.41
CA SER A 100 -1.56 -4.27 -25.83
C SER A 100 -1.48 -3.44 -24.54
N ILE A 101 -1.01 -4.00 -23.44
CA ILE A 101 -0.78 -3.29 -22.17
C ILE A 101 -0.06 -1.96 -22.44
N VAL A 102 0.87 -1.95 -23.38
CA VAL A 102 1.59 -0.75 -23.84
C VAL A 102 0.62 0.32 -24.37
N LYS A 103 -0.39 -0.06 -25.17
CA LYS A 103 -1.39 0.89 -25.68
C LYS A 103 -2.27 1.43 -24.56
N THR A 104 -2.65 0.58 -23.62
CA THR A 104 -3.41 1.01 -22.43
C THR A 104 -2.63 2.01 -21.59
N ILE A 105 -1.33 1.79 -21.39
CA ILE A 105 -0.44 2.72 -20.68
C ILE A 105 -0.32 4.04 -21.44
N THR A 106 -0.02 4.02 -22.74
CA THR A 106 0.16 5.25 -23.54
C THR A 106 -1.11 6.09 -23.62
N ASP A 107 -2.28 5.46 -23.73
CA ASP A 107 -3.55 6.17 -23.71
C ASP A 107 -3.89 6.74 -22.33
N SER A 108 -3.46 6.06 -21.27
CA SER A 108 -3.62 6.54 -19.88
C SER A 108 -2.80 7.81 -19.61
N LEU A 109 -1.65 7.97 -20.25
CA LEU A 109 -0.77 9.14 -20.11
C LEU A 109 -1.33 10.39 -20.80
N LYS A 110 -2.37 10.29 -21.61
CA LYS A 110 -3.00 11.44 -22.28
C LYS A 110 -3.90 12.26 -21.35
N SER A 111 -4.40 11.68 -20.26
CA SER A 111 -5.26 12.38 -19.30
C SER A 111 -4.45 12.89 -18.10
N PRO A 112 -4.43 14.22 -17.83
CA PRO A 112 -3.71 14.77 -16.68
C PRO A 112 -4.15 14.19 -15.34
N GLY A 113 -5.44 13.91 -15.18
CA GLY A 113 -5.99 13.28 -13.96
C GLY A 113 -5.47 11.87 -13.76
N THR A 114 -5.36 11.09 -14.82
CA THR A 114 -4.80 9.74 -14.77
C THR A 114 -3.31 9.77 -14.49
N VAL A 115 -2.56 10.68 -15.10
CA VAL A 115 -1.13 10.85 -14.82
C VAL A 115 -0.91 11.19 -13.35
N LEU A 116 -1.71 12.10 -12.78
CA LEU A 116 -1.62 12.43 -11.35
C LEU A 116 -1.92 11.20 -10.47
N ALA A 117 -2.93 10.40 -10.80
CA ALA A 117 -3.25 9.19 -10.07
C ALA A 117 -2.10 8.16 -10.14
N ILE A 118 -1.52 7.96 -11.33
CA ILE A 118 -0.36 7.08 -11.54
C ILE A 118 0.83 7.53 -10.68
N LEU A 119 1.19 8.81 -10.76
CA LEU A 119 2.30 9.37 -9.99
C LEU A 119 2.05 9.26 -8.48
N ALA A 120 0.83 9.54 -8.04
CA ALA A 120 0.48 9.42 -6.62
C ALA A 120 0.57 7.97 -6.13
N VAL A 121 0.10 7.00 -6.92
CA VAL A 121 0.24 5.56 -6.62
C VAL A 121 1.72 5.15 -6.62
N PHE A 122 2.50 5.56 -7.61
CA PHE A 122 3.91 5.22 -7.74
C PHE A 122 4.74 5.76 -6.55
N VAL A 123 4.60 7.06 -6.25
CA VAL A 123 5.31 7.71 -5.13
C VAL A 123 4.88 7.09 -3.79
N GLY A 124 3.58 6.86 -3.60
CA GLY A 124 3.09 6.21 -2.39
C GLY A 124 3.62 4.79 -2.22
N SER A 125 3.77 4.04 -3.32
CA SER A 125 4.39 2.70 -3.30
C SER A 125 5.88 2.77 -2.94
N ILE A 126 6.63 3.77 -3.44
CA ILE A 126 8.04 3.99 -3.02
C ILE A 126 8.11 4.23 -1.51
N MET A 127 7.21 5.06 -0.98
CA MET A 127 7.16 5.37 0.45
C MET A 127 6.79 4.15 1.28
N ASN A 128 5.81 3.38 0.84
CA ASN A 128 5.39 2.13 1.50
C ASN A 128 6.53 1.09 1.53
N GLY A 129 7.30 0.98 0.45
CA GLY A 129 8.45 0.10 0.35
C GLY A 129 9.57 0.39 1.36
N GLN A 130 9.62 1.60 1.93
CA GLN A 130 10.63 1.96 2.94
C GLN A 130 10.48 1.18 4.24
N LEU A 131 9.25 0.78 4.61
CA LEU A 131 9.01 -0.01 5.81
C LEU A 131 9.82 -1.31 5.81
N PHE A 132 9.88 -1.98 4.65
CA PHE A 132 10.49 -3.31 4.51
C PHE A 132 12.00 -3.28 4.27
N ALA A 133 12.59 -2.14 3.95
CA ALA A 133 14.02 -2.02 3.70
C ALA A 133 14.69 -0.92 4.50
N GLY A 134 14.47 0.35 4.17
CA GLY A 134 15.16 1.48 4.81
C GLY A 134 14.90 1.55 6.31
N MET A 135 13.62 1.57 6.71
CA MET A 135 13.25 1.61 8.14
C MET A 135 13.69 0.32 8.86
N ALA A 136 13.56 -0.84 8.21
CA ALA A 136 14.02 -2.11 8.77
C ALA A 136 15.51 -2.10 9.11
N LEU A 137 16.34 -1.54 8.24
CA LEU A 137 17.78 -1.41 8.46
C LEU A 137 18.11 -0.43 9.61
N GLU A 138 17.36 0.65 9.75
CA GLU A 138 17.53 1.56 10.89
C GLU A 138 17.11 0.89 12.20
N PHE A 139 15.98 0.20 12.24
CA PHE A 139 15.57 -0.56 13.43
C PHE A 139 16.57 -1.66 13.79
N HIS A 140 17.22 -2.26 12.78
CA HIS A 140 18.30 -3.20 13.03
C HIS A 140 19.49 -2.53 13.74
N SER A 141 19.79 -1.28 13.43
CA SER A 141 20.87 -0.55 14.07
C SER A 141 20.54 -0.07 15.49
N LEU A 142 19.25 0.05 15.82
CA LEU A 142 18.81 0.46 17.17
C LEU A 142 18.87 -0.67 18.19
N SER A 143 18.83 -1.93 17.76
CA SER A 143 18.87 -3.09 18.67
C SER A 143 19.35 -4.36 17.98
N ASP A 144 20.27 -5.08 18.62
CA ASP A 144 20.71 -6.40 18.19
C ASP A 144 19.67 -7.50 18.50
N SER A 145 18.69 -7.22 19.35
CA SER A 145 17.64 -8.17 19.71
C SER A 145 16.64 -8.38 18.58
N PRO A 146 16.50 -9.62 18.04
CA PRO A 146 15.49 -9.93 17.03
C PRO A 146 14.06 -9.66 17.49
N VAL A 147 13.81 -9.78 18.79
CA VAL A 147 12.48 -9.53 19.39
C VAL A 147 12.14 -8.04 19.31
N ILE A 148 13.06 -7.16 19.70
CA ILE A 148 12.84 -5.71 19.64
C ILE A 148 12.63 -5.27 18.20
N ARG A 149 13.41 -5.79 17.25
CA ARG A 149 13.22 -5.51 15.81
C ARG A 149 11.85 -5.96 15.32
N GLY A 150 11.38 -7.14 15.75
CA GLY A 150 10.04 -7.63 15.44
C GLY A 150 8.92 -6.74 16.00
N LEU A 151 9.12 -6.13 17.17
CA LEU A 151 8.14 -5.24 17.80
C LEU A 151 7.83 -4.00 16.94
N PHE A 152 8.78 -3.46 16.19
CA PHE A 152 8.52 -2.32 15.31
C PHE A 152 7.48 -2.67 14.23
N TYR A 153 7.59 -3.84 13.61
CA TYR A 153 6.59 -4.31 12.66
C TYR A 153 5.23 -4.61 13.33
N SER A 154 5.27 -5.14 14.56
CA SER A 154 4.06 -5.38 15.34
C SER A 154 3.36 -4.08 15.71
N ILE A 155 4.10 -3.01 16.04
CA ILE A 155 3.55 -1.68 16.33
C ILE A 155 2.85 -1.13 15.08
N ASP A 156 3.47 -1.21 13.91
CA ASP A 156 2.85 -0.79 12.66
C ASP A 156 1.57 -1.58 12.39
N ALA A 157 1.63 -2.90 12.40
CA ALA A 157 0.49 -3.76 12.13
C ALA A 157 -0.67 -3.54 13.12
N ILE A 158 -0.38 -3.39 14.42
CA ILE A 158 -1.39 -3.09 15.45
C ILE A 158 -1.98 -1.70 15.21
N SER A 159 -1.16 -0.72 14.86
CA SER A 159 -1.63 0.63 14.55
C SER A 159 -2.56 0.63 13.36
N VAL A 160 -2.22 -0.07 12.27
CA VAL A 160 -3.10 -0.20 11.11
C VAL A 160 -4.42 -0.90 11.50
N ILE A 161 -4.38 -2.01 12.24
CA ILE A 161 -5.60 -2.70 12.69
C ILE A 161 -6.50 -1.76 13.51
N ALA A 162 -5.94 -1.01 14.44
CA ALA A 162 -6.69 -0.10 15.31
C ALA A 162 -7.24 1.11 14.55
N LEU A 163 -6.47 1.68 13.61
CA LEU A 163 -6.78 2.93 12.93
C LEU A 163 -7.55 2.74 11.62
N GLN A 164 -7.48 1.55 10.99
CA GLN A 164 -8.04 1.31 9.66
C GLN A 164 -9.52 1.65 9.56
N MET A 165 -10.33 1.16 10.51
CA MET A 165 -11.78 1.40 10.47
C MET A 165 -12.16 2.85 10.77
N PRO A 166 -11.63 3.54 11.82
CA PRO A 166 -11.82 4.96 12.02
C PRO A 166 -11.43 5.81 10.82
N VAL A 167 -10.25 5.58 10.24
CA VAL A 167 -9.74 6.31 9.08
C VAL A 167 -10.63 6.07 7.86
N SER A 168 -10.98 4.82 7.56
CA SER A 168 -11.87 4.46 6.46
C SER A 168 -13.24 5.15 6.58
N LYS A 169 -13.80 5.25 7.79
CA LYS A 169 -15.06 5.95 8.05
C LYS A 169 -14.95 7.47 7.78
N ILE A 170 -13.84 8.09 8.16
CA ILE A 170 -13.57 9.50 7.87
C ILE A 170 -13.46 9.71 6.35
N ILE A 171 -12.70 8.86 5.65
CA ILE A 171 -12.54 8.94 4.19
C ILE A 171 -13.90 8.81 3.51
N SER A 172 -14.67 7.75 3.83
CA SER A 172 -15.94 7.46 3.19
C SER A 172 -16.98 8.57 3.37
N ARG A 173 -16.96 9.29 4.51
CA ARG A 173 -17.82 10.44 4.77
C ARG A 173 -17.42 11.66 3.95
N ASN A 174 -16.13 11.82 3.65
CA ASN A 174 -15.59 12.99 2.97
C ASN A 174 -15.34 12.74 1.46
N MET A 175 -15.58 11.52 0.97
CA MET A 175 -15.53 11.24 -0.47
C MET A 175 -16.71 11.92 -1.16
N THR A 176 -16.40 12.85 -2.05
CA THR A 176 -17.35 13.64 -2.85
C THR A 176 -16.82 13.72 -4.28
N LYS A 177 -17.59 14.32 -5.21
CA LYS A 177 -17.09 14.57 -6.58
C LYS A 177 -15.83 15.44 -6.60
N GLU A 178 -15.69 16.37 -5.64
CA GLU A 178 -14.50 17.23 -5.52
C GLU A 178 -13.31 16.56 -4.82
N HIS A 179 -13.57 15.58 -3.96
CA HIS A 179 -12.59 14.84 -3.18
C HIS A 179 -12.64 13.36 -3.56
N ASN A 180 -12.01 13.04 -4.71
CA ASN A 180 -11.86 11.69 -5.23
C ASN A 180 -10.73 10.91 -4.53
N ALA A 181 -10.60 9.62 -4.84
CA ALA A 181 -9.59 8.75 -4.24
C ALA A 181 -8.16 9.29 -4.44
N THR A 182 -7.85 9.83 -5.63
CA THR A 182 -6.53 10.43 -5.93
C THR A 182 -6.20 11.58 -4.98
N SER A 183 -7.17 12.45 -4.67
CA SER A 183 -6.97 13.57 -3.74
C SER A 183 -6.61 13.09 -2.33
N PHE A 184 -7.24 12.00 -1.85
CA PHE A 184 -6.89 11.41 -0.55
C PHE A 184 -5.53 10.71 -0.58
N ILE A 185 -5.16 10.06 -1.68
CA ILE A 185 -3.81 9.48 -1.85
C ILE A 185 -2.76 10.59 -1.77
N VAL A 186 -2.94 11.72 -2.47
CA VAL A 186 -2.00 12.84 -2.40
C VAL A 186 -1.88 13.39 -0.97
N LYS A 187 -2.98 13.45 -0.20
CA LYS A 187 -2.92 13.83 1.22
C LYS A 187 -2.16 12.80 2.05
N SER A 188 -2.33 11.50 1.77
CA SER A 188 -1.57 10.45 2.47
C SER A 188 -0.07 10.53 2.21
N LEU A 189 0.37 10.97 1.01
CA LEU A 189 1.79 11.24 0.75
C LEU A 189 2.35 12.29 1.72
N GLY A 190 1.57 13.34 2.03
CA GLY A 190 1.95 14.33 3.02
C GLY A 190 2.10 13.76 4.43
N ILE A 191 1.22 12.82 4.82
CA ILE A 191 1.30 12.14 6.11
C ILE A 191 2.52 11.21 6.15
N TYR A 192 2.81 10.45 5.08
CA TYR A 192 4.07 9.70 4.95
C TYR A 192 5.27 10.64 5.08
N GLY A 193 5.24 11.81 4.43
CA GLY A 193 6.29 12.80 4.53
C GLY A 193 6.51 13.29 5.97
N ILE A 194 5.44 13.56 6.72
CA ILE A 194 5.52 13.91 8.16
C ILE A 194 6.13 12.74 8.95
N SER A 195 5.71 11.50 8.67
CA SER A 195 6.31 10.32 9.29
C SER A 195 7.82 10.28 9.06
N PHE A 196 8.29 10.42 7.82
CA PHE A 196 9.73 10.39 7.53
C PHE A 196 10.49 11.57 8.16
N ALA A 197 9.89 12.75 8.28
CA ALA A 197 10.50 13.86 9.03
C ALA A 197 10.68 13.52 10.51
N LEU A 198 9.67 12.93 11.14
CA LEU A 198 9.77 12.42 12.50
C LEU A 198 10.82 11.31 12.61
N PHE A 199 10.88 10.41 11.63
CA PHE A 199 11.86 9.34 11.60
C PHE A 199 13.30 9.86 11.52
N ALA A 200 13.54 10.89 10.70
CA ALA A 200 14.82 11.57 10.61
C ALA A 200 15.26 12.15 11.98
N CYS A 201 14.32 12.77 12.70
CA CYS A 201 14.57 13.26 14.07
C CYS A 201 14.85 12.10 15.05
N GLY A 202 14.11 11.00 14.93
CA GLY A 202 14.27 9.83 15.80
C GLY A 202 15.61 9.15 15.65
N VAL A 203 16.04 8.92 14.41
CA VAL A 203 17.36 8.33 14.12
C VAL A 203 18.51 9.19 14.60
N SER A 204 18.36 10.54 14.55
CA SER A 204 19.42 11.47 14.95
C SER A 204 19.50 11.72 16.45
N SER A 205 18.40 11.56 17.20
CA SER A 205 18.32 12.07 18.57
C SER A 205 17.69 11.10 19.56
N TYR A 206 16.44 10.63 19.29
CA TYR A 206 15.66 9.88 20.27
C TYR A 206 14.88 8.75 19.59
N TRP A 207 15.28 7.52 19.79
CA TRP A 207 14.68 6.32 19.19
C TRP A 207 13.15 6.19 19.39
N TRP A 208 12.58 6.69 20.49
CA TRP A 208 11.14 6.66 20.74
C TRP A 208 10.34 7.51 19.73
N ILE A 209 10.97 8.53 19.11
CA ILE A 209 10.36 9.30 18.02
C ILE A 209 10.14 8.41 16.79
N CYS A 210 11.00 7.42 16.58
CA CYS A 210 10.80 6.43 15.51
C CYS A 210 9.49 5.63 15.71
N ILE A 211 9.09 5.37 16.95
CA ILE A 211 7.80 4.71 17.25
C ILE A 211 6.63 5.63 16.89
N ILE A 212 6.70 6.91 17.25
CA ILE A 212 5.68 7.89 16.85
C ILE A 212 5.61 8.00 15.33
N SER A 213 6.76 8.03 14.68
CA SER A 213 6.85 8.02 13.21
C SER A 213 6.13 6.82 12.61
N LEU A 214 6.29 5.61 13.14
CA LEU A 214 5.57 4.41 12.67
C LEU A 214 4.06 4.55 12.80
N VAL A 215 3.57 5.08 13.91
CA VAL A 215 2.11 5.30 14.08
C VAL A 215 1.59 6.29 13.04
N VAL A 216 2.35 7.36 12.75
CA VAL A 216 2.00 8.32 11.70
C VAL A 216 2.08 7.66 10.31
N PHE A 217 3.06 6.80 10.08
CA PHE A 217 3.19 5.99 8.86
C PHE A 217 1.95 5.12 8.65
N SER A 218 1.52 4.39 9.69
CA SER A 218 0.33 3.53 9.67
C SER A 218 -0.95 4.32 9.34
N ILE A 219 -1.07 5.60 9.80
CA ILE A 219 -2.20 6.47 9.39
C ILE A 219 -2.18 6.72 7.88
N ALA A 220 -1.00 7.01 7.31
CA ALA A 220 -0.87 7.21 5.87
C ALA A 220 -1.22 5.93 5.10
N GLU A 221 -0.77 4.76 5.57
CA GLU A 221 -1.07 3.46 4.99
C GLU A 221 -2.57 3.15 5.02
N CYS A 222 -3.26 3.43 6.13
CA CYS A 222 -4.71 3.28 6.26
C CYS A 222 -5.51 4.09 5.22
N ILE A 223 -4.95 5.20 4.73
CA ILE A 223 -5.55 5.99 3.65
C ILE A 223 -5.13 5.43 2.29
N TYR A 224 -3.83 5.23 2.11
CA TYR A 224 -3.22 4.87 0.84
C TYR A 224 -3.66 3.50 0.32
N ALA A 225 -3.47 2.45 1.12
CA ALA A 225 -3.64 1.06 0.69
C ALA A 225 -5.04 0.71 0.14
N PRO A 226 -6.17 1.12 0.76
CA PRO A 226 -7.48 0.85 0.20
C PRO A 226 -7.78 1.68 -1.04
N LEU A 227 -7.26 2.91 -1.15
CA LEU A 227 -7.63 3.86 -2.19
C LEU A 227 -6.85 3.69 -3.50
N ILE A 228 -5.67 3.07 -3.49
CA ILE A 228 -4.90 2.84 -4.72
C ILE A 228 -5.66 2.01 -5.77
N ASN A 229 -6.56 1.13 -5.33
CA ASN A 229 -7.39 0.32 -6.24
C ASN A 229 -8.51 1.16 -6.87
N ILE A 230 -9.02 2.16 -6.16
CA ILE A 230 -10.14 3.00 -6.58
C ILE A 230 -9.68 4.15 -7.46
N ALA A 231 -8.53 4.75 -7.13
CA ALA A 231 -8.04 5.96 -7.79
C ALA A 231 -7.86 5.81 -9.31
N LEU A 232 -7.27 4.71 -9.76
CA LEU A 232 -7.07 4.48 -11.20
C LEU A 232 -8.37 4.11 -11.91
N VAL A 233 -9.27 3.38 -11.25
CA VAL A 233 -10.60 3.06 -11.81
C VAL A 233 -11.44 4.32 -11.96
N GLU A 234 -11.36 5.26 -11.01
CA GLU A 234 -12.08 6.54 -11.10
C GLU A 234 -11.63 7.42 -12.28
N THR A 235 -10.36 7.35 -12.65
CA THR A 235 -9.79 8.19 -13.72
C THR A 235 -9.96 7.57 -15.11
N GLN A 236 -10.35 6.30 -15.21
CA GLN A 236 -10.48 5.56 -16.47
C GLN A 236 -11.76 4.72 -16.52
N PRO A 237 -12.97 5.33 -16.43
CA PRO A 237 -14.23 4.60 -16.34
C PRO A 237 -14.55 3.75 -17.57
N ASP A 238 -14.02 4.11 -18.74
CA ASP A 238 -14.29 3.48 -20.02
C ASP A 238 -13.38 2.29 -20.34
N LYS A 239 -12.37 2.03 -19.50
CA LYS A 239 -11.43 0.92 -19.72
C LYS A 239 -11.86 -0.34 -18.99
N PRO A 240 -11.52 -1.53 -19.53
CA PRO A 240 -11.75 -2.79 -18.84
C PRO A 240 -11.08 -2.80 -17.45
N LEU A 241 -11.84 -3.22 -16.44
CA LEU A 241 -11.38 -3.26 -15.06
C LEU A 241 -10.11 -4.10 -14.89
N VAL A 242 -10.01 -5.20 -15.62
CA VAL A 242 -8.85 -6.10 -15.60
C VAL A 242 -7.57 -5.40 -16.03
N ASP A 243 -7.64 -4.59 -17.09
CA ASP A 243 -6.48 -3.84 -17.61
C ASP A 243 -6.02 -2.79 -16.61
N ILE A 244 -6.96 -2.08 -15.96
CA ILE A 244 -6.65 -1.07 -14.94
C ILE A 244 -6.00 -1.72 -13.71
N LEU A 245 -6.51 -2.87 -13.26
CA LEU A 245 -5.94 -3.59 -12.11
C LEU A 245 -4.55 -4.15 -12.40
N ASN A 246 -4.33 -4.71 -13.59
CA ASN A 246 -3.00 -5.17 -14.01
C ASN A 246 -2.00 -4.02 -14.04
N TYR A 247 -2.39 -2.92 -14.66
CA TYR A 247 -1.60 -1.71 -14.74
C TYR A 247 -1.25 -1.15 -13.34
N ARG A 248 -2.25 -1.08 -12.47
CA ARG A 248 -2.05 -0.67 -11.07
C ARG A 248 -1.06 -1.57 -10.34
N LEU A 249 -1.15 -2.89 -10.53
CA LEU A 249 -0.22 -3.84 -9.90
C LEU A 249 1.22 -3.61 -10.36
N ILE A 250 1.42 -3.37 -11.65
CA ILE A 250 2.75 -3.09 -12.22
C ILE A 250 3.32 -1.80 -11.61
N ILE A 251 2.54 -0.71 -11.58
CA ILE A 251 3.00 0.58 -11.02
C ILE A 251 3.38 0.41 -9.54
N ALA A 252 2.51 -0.24 -8.76
CA ALA A 252 2.77 -0.44 -7.33
C ALA A 252 4.00 -1.34 -7.10
N ALA A 253 4.13 -2.44 -7.84
CA ALA A 253 5.27 -3.34 -7.70
C ALA A 253 6.60 -2.66 -8.06
N ILE A 254 6.64 -1.88 -9.14
CA ILE A 254 7.84 -1.10 -9.51
C ILE A 254 8.15 -0.06 -8.42
N GLY A 255 7.13 0.65 -7.91
CA GLY A 255 7.30 1.65 -6.86
C GLY A 255 7.81 1.03 -5.55
N GLU A 256 7.19 -0.04 -5.06
CA GLU A 256 7.62 -0.73 -3.83
C GLU A 256 9.03 -1.33 -3.97
N SER A 257 9.33 -1.92 -5.13
CA SER A 257 10.68 -2.45 -5.41
C SER A 257 11.73 -1.34 -5.46
N ALA A 258 11.41 -0.22 -6.14
CA ALA A 258 12.30 0.95 -6.19
C ALA A 258 12.52 1.54 -4.79
N GLY A 259 11.45 1.68 -4.00
CA GLY A 259 11.53 2.17 -2.62
C GLY A 259 12.39 1.27 -1.74
N SER A 260 12.15 -0.03 -1.78
CA SER A 260 12.95 -1.01 -1.02
C SER A 260 14.41 -1.02 -1.46
N PHE A 261 14.67 -0.97 -2.76
CA PHE A 261 16.03 -0.89 -3.30
C PHE A 261 16.75 0.37 -2.85
N LEU A 262 16.13 1.54 -2.98
CA LEU A 262 16.71 2.82 -2.56
C LEU A 262 17.01 2.83 -1.07
N GLY A 263 16.06 2.40 -0.23
CA GLY A 263 16.27 2.29 1.22
C GLY A 263 17.38 1.31 1.59
N GLY A 264 17.37 0.13 0.95
CA GLY A 264 18.36 -0.91 1.16
C GLY A 264 19.78 -0.54 0.73
N TRP A 265 19.92 0.35 -0.25
CA TRP A 265 21.21 0.79 -0.77
C TRP A 265 21.71 2.08 -0.10
N ILE A 266 20.85 3.11 0.00
CA ILE A 266 21.26 4.45 0.47
C ILE A 266 21.50 4.45 1.98
N VAL A 267 20.64 3.81 2.78
CA VAL A 267 20.77 3.82 4.24
C VAL A 267 22.12 3.24 4.70
N PRO A 268 22.56 2.05 4.25
CA PRO A 268 23.88 1.54 4.60
C PRO A 268 25.04 2.40 4.08
N ALA A 269 24.89 3.03 2.91
CA ALA A 269 25.91 3.88 2.32
C ALA A 269 26.12 5.19 3.12
N LEU A 270 25.05 5.77 3.67
CA LEU A 270 25.10 7.01 4.44
C LEU A 270 25.41 6.79 5.93
N ARG A 271 25.21 5.60 6.46
CA ARG A 271 25.37 5.27 7.88
C ARG A 271 26.79 5.53 8.41
N PRO A 272 27.90 5.15 7.72
CA PRO A 272 29.25 5.40 8.22
C PRO A 272 29.56 6.90 8.40
N ALA A 273 28.89 7.76 7.61
CA ALA A 273 29.03 9.20 7.70
C ALA A 273 28.05 9.85 8.72
N GLY A 274 27.17 9.09 9.38
CA GLY A 274 26.12 9.62 10.26
C GLY A 274 25.05 10.44 9.54
N MET A 275 24.87 10.24 8.22
CA MET A 275 24.05 11.08 7.35
C MET A 275 22.70 10.45 6.97
N THR A 276 22.28 9.37 7.62
CA THR A 276 21.02 8.67 7.25
C THR A 276 19.80 9.57 7.42
N ALA A 277 19.79 10.50 8.38
CA ALA A 277 18.72 11.48 8.55
C ALA A 277 18.43 12.32 7.29
N TRP A 278 19.44 12.63 6.47
CA TRP A 278 19.24 13.37 5.24
C TRP A 278 18.41 12.61 4.21
N TYR A 279 18.57 11.28 4.15
CA TYR A 279 17.74 10.44 3.33
C TYR A 279 16.26 10.52 3.72
N TRP A 280 15.98 10.46 5.02
CA TRP A 280 14.63 10.57 5.54
C TRP A 280 14.03 11.95 5.35
N CYS A 281 14.83 13.01 5.49
CA CYS A 281 14.43 14.39 5.15
C CYS A 281 14.09 14.53 3.65
N ALA A 282 14.86 13.93 2.75
CA ALA A 282 14.56 13.94 1.33
C ALA A 282 13.23 13.25 1.02
N LEU A 283 12.98 12.07 1.60
CA LEU A 283 11.68 11.38 1.47
C LEU A 283 10.52 12.20 2.06
N ALA A 284 10.76 12.89 3.18
CA ALA A 284 9.77 13.79 3.77
C ALA A 284 9.34 14.89 2.78
N LEU A 285 10.28 15.51 2.10
CA LEU A 285 10.00 16.53 1.08
C LEU A 285 9.23 15.96 -0.11
N VAL A 286 9.60 14.76 -0.57
CA VAL A 286 8.89 14.06 -1.67
C VAL A 286 7.41 13.84 -1.33
N GLY A 287 7.08 13.60 -0.06
CA GLY A 287 5.68 13.44 0.37
C GLY A 287 4.96 14.78 0.62
N ILE A 288 5.60 15.71 1.30
CA ILE A 288 4.97 16.96 1.74
C ILE A 288 4.71 17.90 0.55
N ILE A 289 5.65 18.03 -0.38
CA ILE A 289 5.53 18.99 -1.49
C ILE A 289 4.26 18.75 -2.34
N PRO A 290 3.99 17.53 -2.86
CA PRO A 290 2.76 17.28 -3.62
C PRO A 290 1.48 17.56 -2.84
N ALA A 291 1.46 17.23 -1.54
CA ALA A 291 0.31 17.45 -0.69
C ALA A 291 0.01 18.96 -0.49
N VAL A 292 1.05 19.76 -0.27
CA VAL A 292 0.92 21.21 -0.13
C VAL A 292 0.48 21.86 -1.44
N VAL A 293 1.11 21.51 -2.57
CA VAL A 293 0.79 22.04 -3.90
C VAL A 293 -0.67 21.71 -4.25
N SER A 294 -1.09 20.48 -4.09
CA SER A 294 -2.48 20.06 -4.35
C SER A 294 -3.49 20.85 -3.52
N ASN A 295 -3.20 21.08 -2.24
CA ASN A 295 -4.08 21.86 -1.36
C ASN A 295 -4.18 23.35 -1.78
N GLN A 296 -3.07 23.94 -2.23
CA GLN A 296 -3.07 25.33 -2.71
C GLN A 296 -3.86 25.50 -4.01
N ILE A 297 -3.72 24.57 -4.95
CA ILE A 297 -4.47 24.57 -6.22
C ILE A 297 -5.98 24.47 -5.93
N GLY A 298 -6.39 23.55 -5.04
CA GLY A 298 -7.79 23.39 -4.65
C GLY A 298 -8.39 24.65 -4.01
N LYS A 299 -7.62 25.39 -3.19
CA LYS A 299 -8.06 26.65 -2.59
C LYS A 299 -8.19 27.78 -3.62
N ARG A 300 -7.31 27.86 -4.62
CA ARG A 300 -7.38 28.86 -5.69
C ARG A 300 -8.59 28.63 -6.58
N GLY A 301 -8.88 27.39 -6.97
CA GLY A 301 -10.07 27.04 -7.76
C GLY A 301 -11.37 27.49 -7.08
N LYS A 302 -11.51 27.25 -5.77
CA LYS A 302 -12.69 27.66 -4.99
C LYS A 302 -12.85 29.19 -4.86
N ARG A 303 -11.77 29.97 -4.90
CA ARG A 303 -11.82 31.44 -4.88
C ARG A 303 -12.29 32.02 -6.22
N ILE A 304 -11.95 31.39 -7.33
CA ILE A 304 -12.33 31.86 -8.68
C ILE A 304 -13.83 31.62 -8.91
N ILE A 305 -14.39 30.51 -8.42
CA ILE A 305 -15.82 30.17 -8.57
C ILE A 305 -16.72 31.04 -7.66
N ARG A 306 -16.19 31.64 -6.59
CA ARG A 306 -16.95 32.51 -5.67
C ARG A 306 -16.92 34.00 -6.05
N ARG A 307 -16.21 34.38 -7.09
CA ARG A 307 -16.23 35.70 -7.73
C ARG A 307 -17.07 35.66 -9.00
#